data_c71d34263d4f1bc260d482dbc406cb63
#
_entry.id   c71d34263d4f1bc260d482dbc406cb63
#
_cell.length_a   1.000
_cell.length_b   1.000
_cell.length_c   1.000
_cell.angle_alpha   90.00
_cell.angle_beta   90.00
_cell.angle_gamma   90.00
#
_symmetry.space_group_name_H-M   'P 1'
#
loop_
_entity.id
_entity.type
_entity.pdbx_description
1 polymer ?
#
loop_
_entity_poly.entity_id
_entity_poly.type
_entity_poly.pdbx_seq_one_letter_code
_entity_poly.pdbx_strand_id
1 'polypeptide(L)'
;MKTRFLCLIGILSLGASGAVLADESLAKAKGCLACHTVEKKLIGPTYKEVAQEYAGQKDAEARLTNAILKGTPLPGGAGWQKKGKATMPFMPPNAAVKPDDAAKLAKWILGLK
;
A
#
# COMPACT_ATOMS: atom_id res chain seq x y z
N MET A 1 -52.47 3.32 41.72
CA MET A 1 -51.21 2.59 41.44
C MET A 1 -50.76 2.91 40.02
N LYS A 2 -49.76 3.73 39.88
CA LYS A 2 -49.23 4.11 38.54
C LYS A 2 -47.90 3.39 38.34
N THR A 3 -47.91 2.34 37.55
CA THR A 3 -46.74 1.58 37.18
C THR A 3 -45.99 2.35 36.11
N ARG A 4 -44.85 2.91 36.45
CA ARG A 4 -43.93 3.55 35.47
C ARG A 4 -43.05 2.46 34.88
N PHE A 5 -43.30 2.13 33.61
CA PHE A 5 -42.40 1.35 32.79
C PHE A 5 -41.18 2.22 32.42
N LEU A 6 -40.03 1.91 32.99
CA LEU A 6 -38.76 2.47 32.56
C LEU A 6 -38.30 1.66 31.37
N CYS A 7 -38.41 2.20 30.18
CA CYS A 7 -37.74 1.67 29.00
C CYS A 7 -36.25 2.02 29.06
N LEU A 8 -35.45 1.01 29.42
CA LEU A 8 -34.02 1.06 29.24
C LEU A 8 -33.71 0.88 27.77
N ILE A 9 -33.42 1.99 27.10
CA ILE A 9 -32.88 1.98 25.75
C ILE A 9 -31.41 1.64 25.88
N GLY A 10 -31.07 0.37 25.64
CA GLY A 10 -29.69 -0.06 25.51
C GLY A 10 -29.11 0.52 24.23
N ILE A 11 -28.22 1.49 24.37
CA ILE A 11 -27.42 1.99 23.25
C ILE A 11 -26.40 0.92 22.94
N LEU A 12 -26.68 0.12 21.90
CA LEU A 12 -25.73 -0.80 21.31
C LEU A 12 -24.71 0.03 20.54
N SER A 13 -23.62 0.42 21.17
CA SER A 13 -22.50 1.01 20.48
C SER A 13 -21.87 -0.06 19.59
N LEU A 14 -22.21 -0.06 18.30
CA LEU A 14 -21.44 -0.75 17.29
C LEU A 14 -20.07 -0.08 17.25
N GLY A 15 -19.10 -0.68 17.92
CA GLY A 15 -17.71 -0.36 17.73
C GLY A 15 -17.35 -0.64 16.27
N ALA A 16 -17.23 0.42 15.46
CA ALA A 16 -16.64 0.32 14.13
C ALA A 16 -15.18 -0.04 14.34
N SER A 17 -14.85 -1.34 14.25
CA SER A 17 -13.47 -1.76 14.04
C SER A 17 -13.06 -1.23 12.67
N GLY A 18 -12.41 -0.06 12.66
CA GLY A 18 -11.86 0.52 11.45
C GLY A 18 -10.85 -0.44 10.85
N ALA A 19 -11.22 -1.16 9.80
CA ALA A 19 -10.23 -1.78 8.94
C ALA A 19 -9.31 -0.67 8.44
N VAL A 20 -8.00 -0.75 8.76
CA VAL A 20 -7.00 0.17 8.24
C VAL A 20 -6.92 -0.09 6.74
N LEU A 21 -7.62 0.73 5.96
CA LEU A 21 -7.51 0.71 4.50
C LEU A 21 -6.10 1.15 4.15
N ALA A 22 -5.43 0.38 3.30
CA ALA A 22 -4.17 0.81 2.72
C ALA A 22 -4.41 2.04 1.88
N ASP A 23 -3.72 3.08 2.21
CA ASP A 23 -3.74 4.36 1.52
C ASP A 23 -2.33 4.98 1.61
N GLU A 24 -2.22 6.21 1.18
CA GLU A 24 -0.98 6.98 1.27
C GLU A 24 -0.46 7.09 2.71
N SER A 25 -1.35 7.12 3.70
CA SER A 25 -0.97 7.15 5.12
C SER A 25 -0.20 5.92 5.55
N LEU A 26 -0.60 4.74 5.09
CA LEU A 26 0.14 3.50 5.35
C LEU A 26 1.51 3.53 4.67
N ALA A 27 1.57 3.97 3.43
CA ALA A 27 2.83 4.12 2.70
C ALA A 27 3.79 5.08 3.43
N LYS A 28 3.26 6.21 3.92
CA LYS A 28 4.03 7.17 4.72
C LYS A 28 4.54 6.54 6.03
N ALA A 29 3.68 5.86 6.76
CA ALA A 29 4.04 5.21 8.03
C ALA A 29 5.11 4.14 7.87
N LYS A 30 5.19 3.49 6.72
CA LYS A 30 6.19 2.46 6.40
C LYS A 30 7.44 2.99 5.69
N GLY A 31 7.58 4.31 5.56
CA GLY A 31 8.75 4.95 4.96
C GLY A 31 8.82 4.88 3.43
N CYS A 32 7.77 4.44 2.76
CA CYS A 32 7.74 4.31 1.31
C CYS A 32 7.87 5.66 0.59
N LEU A 33 7.32 6.72 1.19
CA LEU A 33 7.30 8.05 0.59
C LEU A 33 8.66 8.76 0.57
N ALA A 34 9.68 8.19 1.19
CA ALA A 34 11.06 8.65 1.03
C ALA A 34 11.57 8.46 -0.41
N CYS A 35 11.08 7.42 -1.10
CA CYS A 35 11.51 7.06 -2.45
C CYS A 35 10.39 7.11 -3.49
N HIS A 36 9.14 7.02 -3.07
CA HIS A 36 7.96 6.98 -3.95
C HIS A 36 6.96 8.06 -3.60
N THR A 37 6.27 8.59 -4.59
CA THR A 37 5.02 9.34 -4.41
C THR A 37 3.98 8.84 -5.40
N VAL A 38 2.75 9.32 -5.26
CA VAL A 38 1.68 8.96 -6.20
C VAL A 38 1.96 9.51 -7.61
N GLU A 39 2.39 10.76 -7.71
CA GLU A 39 2.51 11.47 -9.00
C GLU A 39 3.89 12.07 -9.28
N LYS A 40 4.68 12.39 -8.27
CA LYS A 40 5.99 13.04 -8.45
C LYS A 40 7.11 12.02 -8.46
N LYS A 41 7.95 12.09 -9.49
CA LYS A 41 9.16 11.27 -9.56
C LYS A 41 10.15 11.68 -8.45
N LEU A 42 10.59 10.69 -7.69
CA LEU A 42 11.68 10.80 -6.72
C LEU A 42 12.79 9.79 -7.06
N ILE A 43 13.22 9.02 -6.08
CA ILE A 43 14.23 7.98 -6.24
C ILE A 43 13.66 6.78 -7.01
N GLY A 44 12.46 6.35 -6.66
CA GLY A 44 11.73 5.28 -7.32
C GLY A 44 10.65 5.78 -8.28
N PRO A 45 10.01 4.87 -9.03
CA PRO A 45 8.90 5.22 -9.91
C PRO A 45 7.72 5.76 -9.11
N THR A 46 6.89 6.57 -9.76
CA THR A 46 5.62 6.98 -9.15
C THR A 46 4.70 5.77 -9.00
N TYR A 47 3.80 5.80 -8.03
CA TYR A 47 2.83 4.72 -7.86
C TYR A 47 1.88 4.59 -9.04
N LYS A 48 1.54 5.69 -9.71
CA LYS A 48 0.76 5.65 -10.95
C LYS A 48 1.49 4.95 -12.09
N GLU A 49 2.79 5.17 -12.22
CA GLU A 49 3.62 4.45 -13.21
C GLU A 49 3.68 2.95 -12.90
N VAL A 50 3.78 2.59 -11.62
CA VAL A 50 3.74 1.19 -11.20
C VAL A 50 2.39 0.57 -11.54
N ALA A 51 1.29 1.24 -11.24
CA ALA A 51 -0.05 0.77 -11.59
C ALA A 51 -0.21 0.55 -13.11
N GLN A 52 0.30 1.47 -13.93
CA GLN A 52 0.26 1.36 -15.38
C GLN A 52 1.09 0.19 -15.91
N GLU A 53 2.29 -0.01 -15.39
CA GLU A 53 3.20 -1.10 -15.82
C GLU A 53 2.61 -2.48 -15.53
N TYR A 54 1.92 -2.61 -14.41
CA TYR A 54 1.33 -3.88 -13.99
C TYR A 54 -0.13 -4.07 -14.39
N ALA A 55 -0.72 -3.10 -15.09
CA ALA A 55 -2.12 -3.19 -15.52
C ALA A 55 -2.36 -4.45 -16.37
N GLY A 56 -3.40 -5.20 -16.02
CA GLY A 56 -3.78 -6.43 -16.73
C GLY A 56 -2.93 -7.66 -16.43
N GLN A 57 -1.90 -7.55 -15.60
CA GLN A 57 -1.09 -8.71 -15.18
C GLN A 57 -1.77 -9.44 -14.02
N LYS A 58 -2.03 -10.72 -14.16
CA LYS A 58 -2.74 -11.54 -13.16
C LYS A 58 -1.98 -11.70 -11.84
N ASP A 59 -0.66 -11.70 -11.90
CA ASP A 59 0.24 -11.88 -10.76
C ASP A 59 0.77 -10.55 -10.17
N ALA A 60 0.23 -9.43 -10.62
CA ALA A 60 0.71 -8.10 -10.24
C ALA A 60 0.74 -7.87 -8.72
N GLU A 61 -0.32 -8.24 -8.01
CA GLU A 61 -0.40 -8.08 -6.56
C GLU A 61 0.69 -8.89 -5.84
N ALA A 62 0.87 -10.15 -6.21
CA ALA A 62 1.90 -11.01 -5.62
C ALA A 62 3.31 -10.50 -5.92
N ARG A 63 3.55 -10.02 -7.13
CA ARG A 63 4.85 -9.46 -7.53
C ARG A 63 5.18 -8.18 -6.78
N LEU A 64 4.23 -7.26 -6.65
CA LEU A 64 4.41 -6.03 -5.89
C LEU A 64 4.58 -6.29 -4.39
N THR A 65 3.79 -7.19 -3.83
CA THR A 65 3.93 -7.61 -2.44
C THR A 65 5.34 -8.14 -2.17
N ASN A 66 5.83 -8.99 -3.05
CA ASN A 66 7.18 -9.54 -2.95
C ASN A 66 8.27 -8.47 -3.09
N ALA A 67 8.10 -7.52 -4.01
CA ALA A 67 9.03 -6.41 -4.19
C ALA A 67 9.10 -5.51 -2.94
N ILE A 68 7.99 -5.27 -2.28
CA ILE A 68 7.95 -4.50 -1.03
C ILE A 68 8.69 -5.23 0.09
N LEU A 69 8.46 -6.52 0.25
CA LEU A 69 9.02 -7.32 1.33
C LEU A 69 10.50 -7.65 1.13
N LYS A 70 10.87 -8.01 -0.07
CA LYS A 70 12.20 -8.55 -0.40
C LYS A 70 13.06 -7.62 -1.23
N GLY A 71 12.48 -6.50 -1.68
CA GLY A 71 13.14 -5.62 -2.63
C GLY A 71 13.19 -6.19 -4.04
N THR A 72 13.78 -5.42 -4.96
CA THR A 72 14.03 -5.85 -6.34
C THR A 72 15.51 -6.24 -6.47
N PRO A 73 15.84 -7.40 -7.05
CA PRO A 73 17.20 -7.91 -7.03
C PRO A 73 18.14 -7.11 -7.93
N LEU A 74 19.43 -7.13 -7.57
CA LEU A 74 20.53 -6.72 -8.45
C LEU A 74 20.98 -7.90 -9.32
N PRO A 75 21.54 -7.63 -10.53
CA PRO A 75 21.65 -6.34 -11.19
C PRO A 75 20.38 -5.94 -11.93
N GLY A 76 20.11 -4.63 -11.97
CA GLY A 76 19.04 -4.05 -12.81
C GLY A 76 17.65 -4.03 -12.21
N GLY A 77 17.41 -4.66 -11.07
CA GLY A 77 16.12 -4.62 -10.36
C GLY A 77 14.95 -4.99 -11.27
N ALA A 78 13.90 -4.19 -11.23
CA ALA A 78 12.73 -4.33 -12.12
C ALA A 78 12.84 -3.53 -13.42
N GLY A 79 14.03 -3.01 -13.75
CA GLY A 79 14.25 -2.28 -14.98
C GLY A 79 13.77 -0.83 -14.99
N TRP A 80 13.31 -0.30 -13.88
CA TRP A 80 12.78 1.05 -13.78
C TRP A 80 13.81 2.14 -14.09
N GLN A 81 15.06 1.95 -13.66
CA GLN A 81 16.15 2.88 -13.98
C GLN A 81 16.41 2.96 -15.48
N LYS A 82 16.43 1.82 -16.17
CA LYS A 82 16.62 1.77 -17.64
C LYS A 82 15.50 2.48 -18.38
N LYS A 83 14.29 2.49 -17.83
CA LYS A 83 13.13 3.20 -18.37
C LYS A 83 13.14 4.70 -18.02
N GLY A 84 14.14 5.19 -17.30
CA GLY A 84 14.21 6.58 -16.85
C GLY A 84 13.20 6.94 -15.74
N LYS A 85 12.60 5.96 -15.12
CA LYS A 85 11.55 6.14 -14.08
C LYS A 85 12.04 5.97 -12.64
N ALA A 86 13.30 5.61 -12.46
CA ALA A 86 13.95 5.55 -11.16
C ALA A 86 15.39 6.03 -11.28
N THR A 87 15.95 6.57 -10.20
CA THR A 87 17.35 6.98 -10.12
C THR A 87 18.24 5.86 -9.59
N MET A 88 17.67 4.95 -8.78
CA MET A 88 18.36 3.76 -8.28
C MET A 88 18.06 2.54 -9.13
N PRO A 89 19.05 1.62 -9.29
CA PRO A 89 18.86 0.42 -10.09
C PRO A 89 18.01 -0.65 -9.40
N PHE A 90 17.74 -0.51 -8.12
CA PHE A 90 16.97 -1.49 -7.33
C PHE A 90 16.22 -0.80 -6.19
N MET A 91 15.18 -1.47 -5.69
CA MET A 91 14.49 -1.12 -4.48
C MET A 91 14.99 -2.02 -3.34
N PRO A 92 15.47 -1.47 -2.22
CA PRO A 92 15.87 -2.31 -1.08
C PRO A 92 14.66 -2.96 -0.42
N PRO A 93 14.85 -4.09 0.29
CA PRO A 93 13.77 -4.69 1.08
C PRO A 93 13.36 -3.75 2.21
N ASN A 94 12.08 -3.78 2.57
CA ASN A 94 11.56 -2.98 3.69
C ASN A 94 11.20 -3.88 4.88
N ALA A 95 12.10 -3.96 5.85
CA ALA A 95 11.91 -4.77 7.05
C ALA A 95 10.80 -4.26 7.99
N ALA A 96 10.37 -3.01 7.84
CA ALA A 96 9.29 -2.42 8.64
C ALA A 96 7.89 -2.82 8.18
N VAL A 97 7.75 -3.44 7.01
CA VAL A 97 6.48 -3.84 6.43
C VAL A 97 6.22 -5.32 6.69
N LYS A 98 5.07 -5.61 7.28
CA LYS A 98 4.59 -6.99 7.44
C LYS A 98 3.93 -7.49 6.15
N PRO A 99 3.84 -8.82 5.92
CA PRO A 99 3.22 -9.37 4.72
C PRO A 99 1.80 -8.86 4.45
N ASP A 100 0.96 -8.74 5.46
CA ASP A 100 -0.41 -8.23 5.30
C ASP A 100 -0.44 -6.77 4.84
N ASP A 101 0.42 -5.93 5.40
CA ASP A 101 0.53 -4.53 5.02
C ASP A 101 1.11 -4.39 3.60
N ALA A 102 2.06 -5.23 3.23
CA ALA A 102 2.60 -5.26 1.87
C ALA A 102 1.52 -5.61 0.84
N ALA A 103 0.68 -6.61 1.13
CA ALA A 103 -0.44 -6.97 0.27
C ALA A 103 -1.46 -5.83 0.13
N LYS A 104 -1.78 -5.15 1.23
CA LYS A 104 -2.67 -3.97 1.21
C LYS A 104 -2.08 -2.83 0.39
N LEU A 105 -0.80 -2.53 0.55
CA LEU A 105 -0.10 -1.51 -0.24
C LEU A 105 -0.09 -1.86 -1.72
N ALA A 106 0.20 -3.10 -2.07
CA ALA A 106 0.17 -3.57 -3.46
C ALA A 106 -1.21 -3.38 -4.11
N LYS A 107 -2.28 -3.76 -3.42
CA LYS A 107 -3.65 -3.53 -3.88
C LYS A 107 -3.97 -2.06 -4.08
N TRP A 108 -3.61 -1.23 -3.12
CA TRP A 108 -3.84 0.21 -3.21
C TRP A 108 -3.10 0.81 -4.41
N ILE A 109 -1.82 0.50 -4.58
CA ILE A 109 -1.02 0.99 -5.70
C ILE A 109 -1.65 0.58 -7.04
N LEU A 110 -2.03 -0.68 -7.18
CA LEU A 110 -2.62 -1.20 -8.42
C LEU A 110 -3.99 -0.58 -8.75
N GLY A 111 -4.68 -0.03 -7.77
CA GLY A 111 -5.93 0.70 -7.96
C GLY A 111 -5.78 2.15 -8.38
N LEU A 112 -4.58 2.69 -8.42
CA LEU A 112 -4.32 4.08 -8.84
C LEU A 112 -4.46 4.22 -10.35
N LYS A 113 -4.98 5.38 -10.77
CA LYS A 113 -5.19 5.72 -12.19
C LYS A 113 -4.47 6.99 -12.59
#